data_75353801d00b7bd0c0d463d00e5b2064
#
_entry.id   75353801d00b7bd0c0d463d00e5b2064
#
_cell.length_a   1.000
_cell.length_b   1.000
_cell.length_c   1.000
_cell.angle_alpha   90.00
_cell.angle_beta   90.00
_cell.angle_gamma   90.00
#
_symmetry.space_group_name_H-M   'P 1'
#
loop_
_entity.id
_entity.type
_entity.pdbx_description
1 polymer ?
#
loop_
_entity_poly.entity_id
_entity_poly.type
_entity_poly.pdbx_seq_one_letter_code
_entity_poly.pdbx_strand_id
1 'polypeptide(L)'
;MRALLRKDPDAQFRFWGGDSMREVAGEPVRHIRDLAIMGFVEVMLHLRTVLGNIRLCKQDILQYRPDAIVFIDYPGFNLRIAKFTHKHGFKNIHYISPQLWAWKKGRIKTMRRDLDCLCYILPFEQDFYAHNHFPQAVYVGHPLLDAVSQYRQQASENNPIGTHTRPIIAVLPGSRKQELKRVFPLMLRIADAHPEYDFVVAGMSLLGEKYYQPFIASHSNVSVVYDQTYTLLSCSFAALVCSGTATLETALFNVPQVVCYRANPISVAIARQLVSSRIKYISLVNLILDAPLVTELIQQDLNFDRLNHEFALITIDADNRQRIAQGYSQLYSILGNAGASDHTADAIISTIKQNPIQHN
;
A
#
# COMPACT_ATOMS: atom_id res chain seq x y z
N MET A 1 -13.92 8.51 -3.75
CA MET A 1 -14.60 9.80 -3.91
C MET A 1 -14.87 10.14 -5.38
N ARG A 2 -13.88 10.30 -6.28
CA ARG A 2 -14.13 10.61 -7.71
C ARG A 2 -15.08 9.62 -8.39
N ALA A 3 -14.95 8.32 -8.11
CA ALA A 3 -15.86 7.29 -8.64
C ALA A 3 -17.29 7.43 -8.10
N LEU A 4 -17.46 7.82 -6.83
CA LEU A 4 -18.78 8.12 -6.28
C LEU A 4 -19.40 9.35 -6.94
N LEU A 5 -18.64 10.43 -7.14
CA LEU A 5 -19.14 11.63 -7.82
C LEU A 5 -19.56 11.37 -9.27
N ARG A 6 -18.91 10.42 -9.98
CA ARG A 6 -19.37 10.03 -11.33
C ARG A 6 -20.73 9.34 -11.33
N LYS A 7 -21.06 8.64 -10.23
CA LYS A 7 -22.32 7.87 -10.08
C LYS A 7 -23.42 8.65 -9.38
N ASP A 8 -23.04 9.56 -8.51
CA ASP A 8 -23.90 10.46 -7.74
C ASP A 8 -23.22 11.83 -7.65
N PRO A 9 -23.51 12.75 -8.60
CA PRO A 9 -22.91 14.08 -8.62
C PRO A 9 -23.26 14.95 -7.40
N ASP A 10 -24.36 14.65 -6.71
CA ASP A 10 -24.82 15.38 -5.54
C ASP A 10 -24.23 14.83 -4.22
N ALA A 11 -23.38 13.81 -4.29
CA ALA A 11 -22.76 13.20 -3.12
C ALA A 11 -21.90 14.21 -2.35
N GLN A 12 -22.20 14.40 -1.08
CA GLN A 12 -21.43 15.27 -0.18
C GLN A 12 -20.46 14.44 0.67
N PHE A 13 -19.26 14.97 0.86
CA PHE A 13 -18.22 14.28 1.62
C PHE A 13 -17.80 15.10 2.84
N ARG A 14 -17.84 14.46 4.00
CA ARG A 14 -17.16 14.92 5.21
C ARG A 14 -16.11 13.88 5.56
N PHE A 15 -14.84 14.27 5.67
CA PHE A 15 -13.77 13.29 5.73
C PHE A 15 -12.61 13.68 6.65
N TRP A 16 -11.90 12.65 7.07
CA TRP A 16 -10.62 12.69 7.73
C TRP A 16 -9.62 12.06 6.78
N GLY A 17 -8.71 12.84 6.19
CA GLY A 17 -7.88 12.35 5.08
C GLY A 17 -6.72 13.26 4.74
N GLY A 18 -6.05 12.96 3.64
CA GLY A 18 -4.89 13.68 3.13
C GLY A 18 -5.19 14.58 1.93
N ASP A 19 -4.10 15.11 1.34
CA ASP A 19 -4.16 16.10 0.27
C ASP A 19 -4.95 15.61 -0.97
N SER A 20 -4.80 14.34 -1.40
CA SER A 20 -5.55 13.79 -2.53
C SER A 20 -7.08 13.75 -2.31
N MET A 21 -7.56 13.62 -1.08
CA MET A 21 -8.99 13.74 -0.76
C MET A 21 -9.41 15.19 -0.73
N ARG A 22 -8.54 16.08 -0.23
CA ARG A 22 -8.75 17.53 -0.20
C ARG A 22 -8.97 18.12 -1.60
N GLU A 23 -8.22 17.65 -2.59
CA GLU A 23 -8.40 18.06 -4.00
C GLU A 23 -9.80 17.73 -4.56
N VAL A 24 -10.47 16.73 -4.00
CA VAL A 24 -11.79 16.26 -4.49
C VAL A 24 -12.94 16.89 -3.72
N ALA A 25 -12.79 17.10 -2.41
CA ALA A 25 -13.91 17.44 -1.54
C ALA A 25 -13.62 18.61 -0.57
N GLY A 26 -12.58 19.40 -0.82
CA GLY A 26 -12.24 20.56 0.02
C GLY A 26 -11.56 20.19 1.33
N GLU A 27 -11.69 21.00 2.36
CA GLU A 27 -10.91 20.86 3.60
C GLU A 27 -11.37 19.66 4.45
N PRO A 28 -10.43 18.83 4.94
CA PRO A 28 -10.74 17.73 5.86
C PRO A 28 -11.08 18.26 7.26
N VAL A 29 -11.92 17.53 7.98
CA VAL A 29 -12.15 17.79 9.42
C VAL A 29 -10.86 17.61 10.21
N ARG A 30 -10.05 16.63 9.81
CA ARG A 30 -8.69 16.38 10.32
C ARG A 30 -7.79 15.91 9.20
N HIS A 31 -6.61 16.48 9.12
CA HIS A 31 -5.61 16.02 8.17
C HIS A 31 -4.92 14.74 8.68
N ILE A 32 -4.61 13.80 7.76
CA ILE A 32 -3.97 12.51 8.10
C ILE A 32 -2.62 12.68 8.81
N ARG A 33 -1.90 13.78 8.56
CA ARG A 33 -0.64 14.11 9.26
C ARG A 33 -0.82 14.21 10.77
N ASP A 34 -2.00 14.67 11.22
CA ASP A 34 -2.33 14.80 12.64
C ASP A 34 -2.74 13.45 13.27
N LEU A 35 -3.04 12.45 12.43
CA LEU A 35 -3.48 11.12 12.83
C LEU A 35 -2.37 10.08 12.74
N ALA A 36 -1.28 10.35 11.99
CA ALA A 36 -0.24 9.42 11.66
C ALA A 36 0.70 9.11 12.84
N ILE A 37 0.13 8.54 13.89
CA ILE A 37 0.89 7.91 14.98
C ILE A 37 1.00 6.44 14.61
N MET A 38 2.09 6.08 13.91
CA MET A 38 2.34 4.70 13.45
C MET A 38 3.48 4.09 14.25
N GLY A 39 3.22 2.93 14.85
CA GLY A 39 4.16 2.16 15.66
C GLY A 39 3.58 1.88 17.03
N PHE A 40 3.88 0.69 17.57
CA PHE A 40 3.35 0.28 18.88
C PHE A 40 3.84 1.21 20.00
N VAL A 41 5.11 1.61 19.97
CA VAL A 41 5.74 2.51 20.97
C VAL A 41 5.18 3.93 20.84
N GLU A 42 5.05 4.45 19.60
CA GLU A 42 4.51 5.79 19.34
C GLU A 42 3.04 5.90 19.75
N VAL A 43 2.23 4.86 19.50
CA VAL A 43 0.83 4.80 19.97
C VAL A 43 0.75 4.84 21.50
N MET A 44 1.64 4.15 22.20
CA MET A 44 1.69 4.18 23.67
C MET A 44 2.06 5.55 24.22
N LEU A 45 3.03 6.22 23.60
CA LEU A 45 3.46 7.56 23.99
C LEU A 45 2.37 8.64 23.74
N HIS A 46 1.54 8.43 22.71
CA HIS A 46 0.50 9.39 22.31
C HIS A 46 -0.93 8.90 22.58
N LEU A 47 -1.11 8.02 23.56
CA LEU A 47 -2.41 7.40 23.84
C LEU A 47 -3.53 8.43 24.09
N ARG A 48 -3.24 9.52 24.77
CA ARG A 48 -4.22 10.62 25.03
C ARG A 48 -4.69 11.26 23.72
N THR A 49 -3.80 11.50 22.77
CA THR A 49 -4.12 12.05 21.44
C THR A 49 -4.99 11.08 20.65
N VAL A 50 -4.65 9.80 20.66
CA VAL A 50 -5.43 8.75 19.98
C VAL A 50 -6.85 8.66 20.54
N LEU A 51 -6.99 8.67 21.87
CA LEU A 51 -8.30 8.64 22.54
C LEU A 51 -9.10 9.93 22.27
N GLY A 52 -8.44 11.09 22.26
CA GLY A 52 -9.03 12.38 21.88
C GLY A 52 -9.57 12.36 20.45
N ASN A 53 -8.79 11.85 19.49
CA ASN A 53 -9.22 11.71 18.10
C ASN A 53 -10.40 10.75 17.94
N ILE A 54 -10.43 9.64 18.68
CA ILE A 54 -11.58 8.71 18.68
C ILE A 54 -12.84 9.42 19.19
N ARG A 55 -12.73 10.21 20.28
CA ARG A 55 -13.86 10.96 20.84
C ARG A 55 -14.38 12.02 19.86
N LEU A 56 -13.47 12.80 19.28
CA LEU A 56 -13.80 13.81 18.29
C LEU A 56 -14.49 13.20 17.06
N CYS A 57 -13.97 12.11 16.51
CA CYS A 57 -14.55 11.42 15.36
C CYS A 57 -15.99 10.95 15.66
N LYS A 58 -16.23 10.39 16.85
CA LYS A 58 -17.56 9.95 17.26
C LYS A 58 -18.55 11.11 17.36
N GLN A 59 -18.13 12.25 17.95
CA GLN A 59 -18.94 13.45 18.05
C GLN A 59 -19.26 14.03 16.67
N ASP A 60 -18.27 14.09 15.79
CA ASP A 60 -18.39 14.58 14.43
C ASP A 60 -19.41 13.76 13.63
N ILE A 61 -19.35 12.44 13.70
CA ILE A 61 -20.29 11.53 13.01
C ILE A 61 -21.73 11.73 13.53
N LEU A 62 -21.91 11.82 14.85
CA LEU A 62 -23.25 12.04 15.43
C LEU A 62 -23.84 13.39 15.05
N GLN A 63 -23.01 14.43 14.92
CA GLN A 63 -23.44 15.75 14.52
C GLN A 63 -23.76 15.85 13.02
N TYR A 64 -22.89 15.26 12.18
CA TYR A 64 -23.04 15.32 10.72
C TYR A 64 -24.13 14.38 10.20
N ARG A 65 -24.37 13.23 10.87
CA ARG A 65 -25.35 12.19 10.53
C ARG A 65 -25.27 11.73 9.07
N PRO A 66 -24.13 11.17 8.63
CA PRO A 66 -23.98 10.71 7.25
C PRO A 66 -24.86 9.50 6.94
N ASP A 67 -25.27 9.33 5.67
CA ASP A 67 -25.97 8.14 5.18
C ASP A 67 -25.11 6.88 5.27
N ALA A 68 -23.79 7.02 5.12
CA ALA A 68 -22.84 5.93 5.26
C ALA A 68 -21.47 6.43 5.72
N ILE A 69 -20.74 5.55 6.40
CA ILE A 69 -19.36 5.79 6.83
C ILE A 69 -18.46 4.81 6.10
N VAL A 70 -17.50 5.35 5.33
CA VAL A 70 -16.52 4.56 4.59
C VAL A 70 -15.18 4.61 5.31
N PHE A 71 -14.79 3.50 5.89
CA PHE A 71 -13.49 3.31 6.53
C PHE A 71 -12.49 2.82 5.50
N ILE A 72 -11.35 3.50 5.37
CA ILE A 72 -10.29 3.12 4.45
C ILE A 72 -9.10 2.61 5.25
N ASP A 73 -8.74 1.30 5.09
CA ASP A 73 -7.62 0.68 5.81
C ASP A 73 -7.62 1.04 7.33
N TYR A 74 -6.46 1.25 7.94
CA TYR A 74 -6.23 1.72 9.31
C TYR A 74 -7.11 1.05 10.40
N PRO A 75 -7.11 -0.28 10.48
CA PRO A 75 -8.10 -1.05 11.25
C PRO A 75 -8.03 -0.81 12.76
N GLY A 76 -6.90 -0.34 13.26
CA GLY A 76 -6.71 -0.03 14.69
C GLY A 76 -7.62 1.08 15.20
N PHE A 77 -7.89 2.08 14.38
CA PHE A 77 -8.79 3.19 14.64
C PHE A 77 -10.19 2.89 14.09
N ASN A 78 -10.27 2.55 12.81
CA ASN A 78 -11.51 2.42 12.07
C ASN A 78 -12.48 1.38 12.66
N LEU A 79 -12.00 0.20 13.09
CA LEU A 79 -12.87 -0.81 13.68
C LEU A 79 -13.44 -0.41 15.06
N ARG A 80 -12.77 0.51 15.78
CA ARG A 80 -13.33 1.05 17.04
C ARG A 80 -14.46 2.05 16.76
N ILE A 81 -14.33 2.82 15.69
CA ILE A 81 -15.38 3.72 15.23
C ILE A 81 -16.53 2.89 14.68
N ALA A 82 -16.28 1.90 13.80
CA ALA A 82 -17.31 1.03 13.23
C ALA A 82 -18.18 0.34 14.30
N LYS A 83 -17.56 -0.15 15.39
CA LYS A 83 -18.30 -0.71 16.53
C LYS A 83 -19.24 0.32 17.18
N PHE A 84 -18.81 1.56 17.27
CA PHE A 84 -19.62 2.64 17.85
C PHE A 84 -20.77 3.03 16.90
N THR A 85 -20.47 3.26 15.64
CA THR A 85 -21.44 3.72 14.64
C THR A 85 -22.48 2.64 14.33
N HIS A 86 -22.12 1.35 14.30
CA HIS A 86 -23.06 0.25 14.22
C HIS A 86 -24.12 0.28 15.35
N LYS A 87 -23.70 0.55 16.59
CA LYS A 87 -24.63 0.68 17.73
C LYS A 87 -25.60 1.86 17.62
N HIS A 88 -25.25 2.86 16.80
CA HIS A 88 -26.07 4.05 16.55
C HIS A 88 -26.83 3.98 15.23
N GLY A 89 -26.86 2.81 14.58
CA GLY A 89 -27.65 2.56 13.38
C GLY A 89 -27.05 3.10 12.08
N PHE A 90 -25.78 3.56 12.08
CA PHE A 90 -25.12 4.02 10.86
C PHE A 90 -24.68 2.85 9.97
N LYS A 91 -24.69 3.06 8.65
CA LYS A 91 -24.11 2.15 7.65
C LYS A 91 -22.59 2.22 7.66
N ASN A 92 -21.95 1.07 7.80
CA ASN A 92 -20.50 0.94 7.90
C ASN A 92 -19.95 0.14 6.72
N ILE A 93 -19.16 0.79 5.88
CA ILE A 93 -18.44 0.17 4.77
C ILE A 93 -16.94 0.21 5.08
N HIS A 94 -16.23 -0.89 4.94
CA HIS A 94 -14.76 -0.91 5.10
C HIS A 94 -14.10 -1.24 3.76
N TYR A 95 -13.31 -0.32 3.25
CA TYR A 95 -12.53 -0.47 2.03
C TYR A 95 -11.07 -0.76 2.38
N ILE A 96 -10.44 -1.67 1.66
CA ILE A 96 -9.11 -2.25 1.92
C ILE A 96 -9.13 -3.04 3.24
N SER A 97 -9.47 -4.31 3.11
CA SER A 97 -9.57 -5.22 4.24
C SER A 97 -8.30 -5.30 5.06
N PRO A 98 -8.39 -5.34 6.39
CA PRO A 98 -7.25 -5.74 7.21
C PRO A 98 -6.79 -7.15 6.86
N GLN A 99 -5.48 -7.40 6.86
CA GLN A 99 -4.89 -8.72 6.56
C GLN A 99 -5.19 -9.76 7.67
N LEU A 100 -6.48 -10.11 7.86
CA LEU A 100 -6.92 -11.04 8.89
C LEU A 100 -6.46 -12.48 8.65
N TRP A 101 -6.22 -12.84 7.41
CA TRP A 101 -5.64 -14.12 7.03
C TRP A 101 -4.21 -14.29 7.58
N ALA A 102 -3.49 -13.18 7.77
CA ALA A 102 -2.14 -13.14 8.31
C ALA A 102 -2.11 -13.15 9.85
N TRP A 103 -2.96 -12.36 10.49
CA TRP A 103 -2.93 -12.14 11.93
C TRP A 103 -4.29 -11.64 12.46
N LYS A 104 -4.54 -11.85 13.77
CA LYS A 104 -5.76 -11.38 14.46
C LYS A 104 -7.08 -11.90 13.85
N LYS A 105 -7.12 -13.18 13.45
CA LYS A 105 -8.34 -13.83 12.91
C LYS A 105 -9.60 -13.63 13.77
N GLY A 106 -9.45 -13.48 15.09
CA GLY A 106 -10.58 -13.21 15.99
C GLY A 106 -11.38 -11.94 15.70
N ARG A 107 -10.80 -10.98 14.95
CA ARG A 107 -11.49 -9.75 14.54
C ARG A 107 -12.62 -10.01 13.54
N ILE A 108 -12.61 -11.12 12.83
CA ILE A 108 -13.60 -11.43 11.81
C ILE A 108 -15.02 -11.42 12.36
N LYS A 109 -15.22 -11.97 13.58
CA LYS A 109 -16.53 -11.98 14.25
C LYS A 109 -17.07 -10.58 14.52
N THR A 110 -16.19 -9.66 14.95
CA THR A 110 -16.56 -8.27 15.22
C THR A 110 -16.80 -7.49 13.93
N MET A 111 -15.99 -7.70 12.90
CA MET A 111 -16.18 -7.06 11.61
C MET A 111 -17.47 -7.51 10.94
N ARG A 112 -17.77 -8.81 10.94
CA ARG A 112 -19.03 -9.35 10.40
C ARG A 112 -20.27 -8.79 11.10
N ARG A 113 -20.18 -8.45 12.39
CA ARG A 113 -21.27 -7.82 13.15
C ARG A 113 -21.37 -6.33 12.87
N ASP A 114 -20.21 -5.62 12.83
CA ASP A 114 -20.16 -4.17 12.88
C ASP A 114 -20.08 -3.50 11.49
N LEU A 115 -19.90 -4.29 10.39
CA LEU A 115 -19.79 -3.80 9.03
C LEU A 115 -20.97 -4.28 8.20
N ASP A 116 -21.59 -3.39 7.44
CA ASP A 116 -22.61 -3.70 6.44
C ASP A 116 -22.00 -4.17 5.12
N CYS A 117 -20.80 -3.69 4.78
CA CYS A 117 -20.04 -4.12 3.61
C CYS A 117 -18.54 -4.09 3.91
N LEU A 118 -17.81 -5.10 3.42
CA LEU A 118 -16.35 -5.18 3.45
C LEU A 118 -15.82 -5.33 2.03
N CYS A 119 -15.18 -4.29 1.51
CA CYS A 119 -14.53 -4.31 0.20
C CYS A 119 -13.09 -4.77 0.35
N TYR A 120 -12.77 -5.99 -0.08
CA TYR A 120 -11.40 -6.52 -0.08
C TYR A 120 -10.78 -6.44 -1.46
N ILE A 121 -9.42 -6.38 -1.51
CA ILE A 121 -8.65 -6.04 -2.71
C ILE A 121 -7.70 -7.14 -3.18
N LEU A 122 -7.47 -8.19 -2.38
CA LEU A 122 -6.59 -9.29 -2.74
C LEU A 122 -7.43 -10.51 -3.16
N PRO A 123 -7.21 -11.09 -4.35
CA PRO A 123 -8.05 -12.18 -4.88
C PRO A 123 -8.15 -13.39 -3.94
N PHE A 124 -7.05 -13.78 -3.29
CA PHE A 124 -7.01 -14.92 -2.37
C PHE A 124 -7.79 -14.70 -1.05
N GLU A 125 -8.20 -13.46 -0.75
CA GLU A 125 -9.05 -13.17 0.41
C GLU A 125 -10.48 -13.70 0.22
N GLN A 126 -10.89 -13.99 -1.02
CA GLN A 126 -12.20 -14.57 -1.33
C GLN A 126 -12.45 -15.86 -0.56
N ASP A 127 -11.54 -16.81 -0.65
CA ASP A 127 -11.66 -18.09 0.06
C ASP A 127 -11.64 -17.91 1.57
N PHE A 128 -10.82 -16.97 2.05
CA PHE A 128 -10.76 -16.66 3.47
C PHE A 128 -12.10 -16.14 4.00
N TYR A 129 -12.77 -15.22 3.30
CA TYR A 129 -14.07 -14.68 3.73
C TYR A 129 -15.20 -15.70 3.54
N ALA A 130 -15.19 -16.49 2.47
CA ALA A 130 -16.14 -17.57 2.25
C ALA A 130 -16.09 -18.61 3.38
N HIS A 131 -14.92 -19.11 3.73
CA HIS A 131 -14.71 -20.07 4.82
C HIS A 131 -15.11 -19.53 6.20
N ASN A 132 -15.08 -18.21 6.38
CA ASN A 132 -15.48 -17.57 7.63
C ASN A 132 -16.94 -17.07 7.63
N HIS A 133 -17.74 -17.47 6.65
CA HIS A 133 -19.14 -17.11 6.51
C HIS A 133 -19.39 -15.60 6.65
N PHE A 134 -18.66 -14.80 5.85
CA PHE A 134 -18.77 -13.34 5.82
C PHE A 134 -19.40 -12.88 4.49
N PRO A 135 -20.73 -12.99 4.34
CA PRO A 135 -21.41 -12.72 3.07
C PRO A 135 -21.37 -11.25 2.63
N GLN A 136 -21.13 -10.32 3.57
CA GLN A 136 -20.99 -8.88 3.25
C GLN A 136 -19.61 -8.52 2.69
N ALA A 137 -18.68 -9.49 2.59
CA ALA A 137 -17.37 -9.26 1.98
C ALA A 137 -17.47 -9.37 0.45
N VAL A 138 -16.98 -8.33 -0.25
CA VAL A 138 -17.05 -8.21 -1.71
C VAL A 138 -15.66 -7.94 -2.27
N TYR A 139 -15.25 -8.70 -3.29
CA TYR A 139 -14.03 -8.40 -4.04
C TYR A 139 -14.29 -7.22 -4.97
N VAL A 140 -13.47 -6.19 -4.86
CA VAL A 140 -13.62 -4.97 -5.66
C VAL A 140 -12.48 -4.75 -6.67
N GLY A 141 -11.47 -5.61 -6.67
CA GLY A 141 -10.24 -5.43 -7.44
C GLY A 141 -9.18 -4.66 -6.68
N HIS A 142 -7.98 -4.60 -7.25
CA HIS A 142 -6.85 -3.95 -6.57
C HIS A 142 -6.67 -2.50 -7.06
N PRO A 143 -6.67 -1.47 -6.16
CA PRO A 143 -6.65 -0.06 -6.53
C PRO A 143 -5.38 0.37 -7.30
N LEU A 144 -4.26 -0.35 -7.16
CA LEU A 144 -3.06 -0.06 -7.93
C LEU A 144 -3.25 -0.28 -9.45
N LEU A 145 -4.18 -1.15 -9.88
CA LEU A 145 -4.51 -1.30 -11.29
C LEU A 145 -5.13 -0.03 -11.84
N ASP A 146 -6.03 0.62 -11.09
CA ASP A 146 -6.61 1.91 -11.47
C ASP A 146 -5.53 2.99 -11.55
N ALA A 147 -4.65 3.07 -10.55
CA ALA A 147 -3.59 4.06 -10.48
C ALA A 147 -2.58 3.90 -11.64
N VAL A 148 -2.14 2.68 -11.94
CA VAL A 148 -1.21 2.41 -13.05
C VAL A 148 -1.89 2.64 -14.40
N SER A 149 -3.16 2.27 -14.56
CA SER A 149 -3.94 2.53 -15.77
C SER A 149 -4.09 4.04 -16.02
N GLN A 150 -4.45 4.79 -14.99
CA GLN A 150 -4.55 6.25 -15.07
C GLN A 150 -3.21 6.90 -15.44
N TYR A 151 -2.11 6.45 -14.81
CA TYR A 151 -0.78 6.94 -15.17
C TYR A 151 -0.46 6.68 -16.65
N ARG A 152 -0.69 5.46 -17.15
CA ARG A 152 -0.43 5.10 -18.56
C ARG A 152 -1.24 5.93 -19.55
N GLN A 153 -2.47 6.30 -19.20
CA GLN A 153 -3.32 7.17 -20.03
C GLN A 153 -2.84 8.62 -20.06
N GLN A 154 -2.18 9.09 -19.00
CA GLN A 154 -1.72 10.47 -18.84
C GLN A 154 -0.23 10.65 -19.18
N ALA A 155 0.54 9.56 -19.23
CA ALA A 155 1.96 9.61 -19.52
C ALA A 155 2.19 10.15 -20.94
N SER A 156 2.90 11.27 -21.03
CA SER A 156 3.43 11.75 -22.30
C SER A 156 4.66 10.92 -22.69
N GLU A 157 4.98 10.85 -23.98
CA GLU A 157 6.17 10.14 -24.50
C GLU A 157 7.51 10.73 -23.99
N ASN A 158 7.48 11.93 -23.42
CA ASN A 158 8.66 12.58 -22.85
C ASN A 158 8.98 12.01 -21.48
N ASN A 159 10.11 11.33 -21.36
CA ASN A 159 10.62 10.81 -20.09
C ASN A 159 11.15 11.97 -19.21
N PRO A 160 10.43 12.39 -18.14
CA PRO A 160 10.80 13.55 -17.32
C PRO A 160 11.95 13.27 -16.32
N ILE A 161 12.51 12.04 -16.27
CA ILE A 161 13.61 11.70 -15.36
C ILE A 161 14.97 12.15 -15.91
N GLY A 162 14.98 12.73 -17.10
CA GLY A 162 16.19 13.22 -17.76
C GLY A 162 16.81 12.21 -18.72
N THR A 163 17.87 12.63 -19.40
CA THR A 163 18.63 11.78 -20.31
C THR A 163 19.65 10.96 -19.52
N HIS A 164 19.39 9.68 -19.36
CA HIS A 164 20.36 8.72 -18.83
C HIS A 164 21.03 7.97 -19.99
N THR A 165 22.35 7.86 -19.94
CA THR A 165 23.14 7.12 -20.93
C THR A 165 23.32 5.64 -20.53
N ARG A 166 23.10 5.34 -19.27
CA ARG A 166 23.17 3.98 -18.68
C ARG A 166 21.77 3.49 -18.33
N PRO A 167 21.54 2.16 -18.30
CA PRO A 167 20.26 1.62 -17.86
C PRO A 167 19.95 2.05 -16.41
N ILE A 168 18.69 2.42 -16.16
CA ILE A 168 18.24 2.91 -14.87
C ILE A 168 17.86 1.75 -13.96
N ILE A 169 18.40 1.75 -12.75
CA ILE A 169 17.96 0.89 -11.64
C ILE A 169 17.11 1.72 -10.67
N ALA A 170 15.84 1.36 -10.56
CA ALA A 170 14.98 2.00 -9.57
C ALA A 170 15.33 1.54 -8.16
N VAL A 171 15.51 2.50 -7.26
CA VAL A 171 15.69 2.23 -5.82
C VAL A 171 14.48 2.74 -5.06
N LEU A 172 13.67 1.81 -4.52
CA LEU A 172 12.48 2.10 -3.74
C LEU A 172 12.73 1.71 -2.27
N PRO A 173 13.40 2.57 -1.48
CA PRO A 173 13.92 2.18 -0.16
C PRO A 173 12.87 2.18 0.95
N GLY A 174 11.61 2.42 0.62
CA GLY A 174 10.48 2.50 1.54
C GLY A 174 10.09 3.92 1.90
N SER A 175 8.92 4.04 2.54
CA SER A 175 8.32 5.34 2.91
C SER A 175 8.58 5.76 4.35
N ARG A 176 9.07 4.86 5.22
CA ARG A 176 9.28 5.14 6.63
C ARG A 176 10.75 5.38 6.94
N LYS A 177 11.06 6.43 7.70
CA LYS A 177 12.45 6.77 8.10
C LYS A 177 13.19 5.58 8.71
N GLN A 178 12.52 4.71 9.46
CA GLN A 178 13.13 3.54 10.07
C GLN A 178 13.50 2.45 9.06
N GLU A 179 12.69 2.26 8.03
CA GLU A 179 12.96 1.34 6.91
C GLU A 179 14.13 1.85 6.09
N LEU A 180 14.06 3.12 5.67
CA LEU A 180 15.14 3.81 4.94
C LEU A 180 16.50 3.64 5.63
N LYS A 181 16.61 3.97 6.90
CA LYS A 181 17.87 3.86 7.64
C LYS A 181 18.48 2.45 7.66
N ARG A 182 17.66 1.40 7.51
CA ARG A 182 18.12 0.00 7.61
C ARG A 182 18.38 -0.67 6.27
N VAL A 183 17.68 -0.28 5.23
CA VAL A 183 17.70 -0.94 3.92
C VAL A 183 18.50 -0.11 2.91
N PHE A 184 18.29 1.18 2.87
CA PHE A 184 18.86 2.08 1.87
C PHE A 184 20.40 2.07 1.80
N PRO A 185 21.16 2.10 2.93
CA PRO A 185 22.63 2.04 2.85
C PRO A 185 23.15 0.79 2.15
N LEU A 186 22.43 -0.34 2.23
CA LEU A 186 22.85 -1.56 1.56
C LEU A 186 22.55 -1.50 0.05
N MET A 187 21.41 -0.91 -0.33
CA MET A 187 21.08 -0.67 -1.74
C MET A 187 22.12 0.25 -2.40
N LEU A 188 22.61 1.27 -1.69
CA LEU A 188 23.66 2.18 -2.18
C LEU A 188 25.00 1.48 -2.37
N ARG A 189 25.37 0.50 -1.54
CA ARG A 189 26.56 -0.32 -1.75
C ARG A 189 26.50 -1.13 -3.06
N ILE A 190 25.30 -1.51 -3.51
CA ILE A 190 25.14 -2.12 -4.84
C ILE A 190 25.41 -1.09 -5.94
N ALA A 191 24.98 0.17 -5.76
CA ALA A 191 25.30 1.22 -6.71
C ALA A 191 26.82 1.45 -6.86
N ASP A 192 27.56 1.43 -5.76
CA ASP A 192 29.03 1.53 -5.80
C ASP A 192 29.70 0.36 -6.53
N ALA A 193 29.15 -0.84 -6.41
CA ALA A 193 29.68 -2.04 -7.06
C ALA A 193 29.33 -2.14 -8.55
N HIS A 194 28.36 -1.35 -9.02
CA HIS A 194 27.83 -1.41 -10.38
C HIS A 194 27.78 -0.02 -11.06
N PRO A 195 28.93 0.56 -11.39
CA PRO A 195 29.01 1.88 -12.01
C PRO A 195 28.46 1.92 -13.46
N GLU A 196 28.20 0.77 -14.07
CA GLU A 196 27.60 0.63 -15.39
C GLU A 196 26.09 0.96 -15.43
N TYR A 197 25.46 1.16 -14.26
CA TYR A 197 24.05 1.56 -14.11
C TYR A 197 23.90 2.93 -13.46
N ASP A 198 22.79 3.60 -13.76
CA ASP A 198 22.33 4.79 -13.02
C ASP A 198 21.26 4.35 -11.99
N PHE A 199 21.53 4.60 -10.73
CA PHE A 199 20.61 4.29 -9.64
C PHE A 199 19.76 5.51 -9.32
N VAL A 200 18.45 5.42 -9.55
CA VAL A 200 17.53 6.51 -9.28
C VAL A 200 16.60 6.16 -8.13
N VAL A 201 16.63 6.98 -7.10
CA VAL A 201 15.88 6.76 -5.86
C VAL A 201 14.50 7.39 -5.96
N ALA A 202 13.46 6.62 -5.70
CA ALA A 202 12.11 7.15 -5.49
C ALA A 202 12.02 7.81 -4.11
N GLY A 203 12.32 9.09 -4.06
CA GLY A 203 12.26 9.93 -2.86
C GLY A 203 10.85 10.44 -2.59
N MET A 204 10.58 10.74 -1.33
CA MET A 204 9.34 11.38 -0.89
C MET A 204 9.61 12.86 -0.62
N SER A 205 8.87 13.76 -1.25
CA SER A 205 8.94 15.22 -1.00
C SER A 205 8.69 15.57 0.47
N LEU A 206 7.85 14.78 1.14
CA LEU A 206 7.56 14.93 2.58
C LEU A 206 8.81 14.81 3.47
N LEU A 207 9.81 14.01 3.08
CA LEU A 207 11.08 13.88 3.80
C LEU A 207 12.07 14.98 3.40
N GLY A 208 11.94 15.47 2.17
CA GLY A 208 12.75 16.54 1.60
C GLY A 208 14.17 16.12 1.21
N GLU A 209 14.80 16.93 0.39
CA GLU A 209 16.14 16.71 -0.13
C GLU A 209 17.20 16.54 0.98
N LYS A 210 17.13 17.38 2.02
CA LYS A 210 18.05 17.33 3.17
C LYS A 210 18.09 15.98 3.88
N TYR A 211 17.06 15.17 3.74
CA TYR A 211 17.02 13.85 4.33
C TYR A 211 17.80 12.83 3.51
N TYR A 212 17.76 12.92 2.16
CA TYR A 212 18.42 11.97 1.27
C TYR A 212 19.88 12.32 1.01
N GLN A 213 20.24 13.59 0.99
CA GLN A 213 21.59 14.08 0.70
C GLN A 213 22.71 13.38 1.49
N PRO A 214 22.61 13.18 2.83
CA PRO A 214 23.65 12.48 3.57
C PRO A 214 23.89 11.03 3.15
N PHE A 215 22.89 10.40 2.51
CA PHE A 215 23.03 9.04 2.01
C PHE A 215 23.69 8.99 0.63
N ILE A 216 23.38 9.93 -0.25
CA ILE A 216 23.76 9.86 -1.66
C ILE A 216 24.99 10.66 -2.03
N ALA A 217 25.44 11.59 -1.20
CA ALA A 217 26.50 12.56 -1.53
C ALA A 217 27.83 11.94 -1.95
N SER A 218 28.14 10.71 -1.54
CA SER A 218 29.37 10.00 -1.89
C SER A 218 29.23 9.09 -3.13
N HIS A 219 28.04 8.98 -3.71
CA HIS A 219 27.75 8.06 -4.82
C HIS A 219 27.56 8.83 -6.13
N SER A 220 28.47 8.62 -7.10
CA SER A 220 28.50 9.38 -8.36
C SER A 220 27.42 8.96 -9.37
N ASN A 221 26.87 7.75 -9.24
CA ASN A 221 25.88 7.17 -10.11
C ASN A 221 24.48 7.06 -9.45
N VAL A 222 24.25 7.85 -8.37
CA VAL A 222 22.99 7.86 -7.63
C VAL A 222 22.33 9.23 -7.68
N SER A 223 21.06 9.27 -8.02
CA SER A 223 20.23 10.47 -8.00
C SER A 223 18.88 10.21 -7.32
N VAL A 224 18.12 11.26 -7.01
CA VAL A 224 16.80 11.15 -6.36
C VAL A 224 15.76 11.89 -7.19
N VAL A 225 14.62 11.27 -7.43
CA VAL A 225 13.41 11.92 -7.97
C VAL A 225 12.32 11.87 -6.91
N TYR A 226 11.56 12.95 -6.78
CA TYR A 226 10.57 13.07 -5.70
C TYR A 226 9.15 12.91 -6.25
N ASP A 227 8.36 12.02 -5.58
CA ASP A 227 6.96 11.73 -5.89
C ASP A 227 6.72 11.31 -7.36
N GLN A 228 7.74 10.75 -8.02
CA GLN A 228 7.70 10.32 -9.42
C GLN A 228 7.93 8.80 -9.57
N THR A 229 7.43 8.00 -8.64
CA THR A 229 7.66 6.55 -8.61
C THR A 229 7.22 5.86 -9.91
N TYR A 230 6.06 6.21 -10.46
CA TYR A 230 5.55 5.57 -11.68
C TYR A 230 6.36 5.97 -12.92
N THR A 231 6.77 7.24 -13.01
CA THR A 231 7.65 7.71 -14.07
C THR A 231 9.01 7.01 -14.01
N LEU A 232 9.56 6.84 -12.81
CA LEU A 232 10.79 6.08 -12.61
C LEU A 232 10.62 4.62 -13.04
N LEU A 233 9.58 3.94 -12.58
CA LEU A 233 9.33 2.55 -12.92
C LEU A 233 9.08 2.34 -14.43
N SER A 234 8.46 3.30 -15.11
CA SER A 234 8.18 3.20 -16.55
C SER A 234 9.44 3.18 -17.42
N CYS A 235 10.57 3.66 -16.92
CA CYS A 235 11.86 3.70 -17.64
C CYS A 235 12.95 2.85 -16.97
N SER A 236 12.63 2.08 -15.94
CA SER A 236 13.60 1.30 -15.19
C SER A 236 13.89 -0.05 -15.82
N PHE A 237 15.16 -0.42 -15.85
CA PHE A 237 15.65 -1.71 -16.33
C PHE A 237 15.47 -2.82 -15.30
N ALA A 238 15.70 -2.51 -14.00
CA ALA A 238 15.49 -3.39 -12.85
C ALA A 238 15.26 -2.55 -11.59
N ALA A 239 14.91 -3.18 -10.45
CA ALA A 239 14.64 -2.46 -9.22
C ALA A 239 15.13 -3.16 -7.95
N LEU A 240 15.57 -2.36 -6.97
CA LEU A 240 15.75 -2.76 -5.57
C LEU A 240 14.60 -2.18 -4.75
N VAL A 241 13.76 -3.02 -4.16
CA VAL A 241 12.47 -2.59 -3.60
C VAL A 241 12.33 -3.00 -2.14
N CYS A 242 12.05 -2.05 -1.27
CA CYS A 242 11.65 -2.36 0.11
C CYS A 242 10.24 -2.99 0.10
N SER A 243 10.07 -4.06 0.89
CA SER A 243 8.79 -4.78 0.97
C SER A 243 7.62 -3.85 1.33
N GLY A 244 6.54 -3.96 0.59
CA GLY A 244 5.32 -3.16 0.72
C GLY A 244 4.52 -3.16 -0.59
N THR A 245 3.62 -2.20 -0.75
CA THR A 245 2.85 -1.99 -1.99
C THR A 245 3.74 -1.73 -3.19
N ALA A 246 4.92 -1.13 -2.99
CA ALA A 246 5.90 -0.87 -4.03
C ALA A 246 6.33 -2.12 -4.81
N THR A 247 6.31 -3.31 -4.18
CA THR A 247 6.62 -4.57 -4.88
C THR A 247 5.60 -4.89 -5.96
N LEU A 248 4.32 -4.65 -5.69
CA LEU A 248 3.26 -4.84 -6.68
C LEU A 248 3.29 -3.74 -7.75
N GLU A 249 3.51 -2.48 -7.38
CA GLU A 249 3.68 -1.38 -8.32
C GLU A 249 4.81 -1.69 -9.31
N THR A 250 5.98 -2.13 -8.82
CA THR A 250 7.13 -2.52 -9.65
C THR A 250 6.78 -3.65 -10.63
N ALA A 251 6.05 -4.67 -10.16
CA ALA A 251 5.59 -5.77 -11.03
C ALA A 251 4.59 -5.30 -12.08
N LEU A 252 3.69 -4.37 -11.73
CA LEU A 252 2.73 -3.78 -12.66
C LEU A 252 3.40 -2.94 -13.77
N PHE A 253 4.60 -2.46 -13.56
CA PHE A 253 5.45 -1.86 -14.61
C PHE A 253 6.35 -2.86 -15.33
N ASN A 254 6.21 -4.16 -15.05
CA ASN A 254 7.02 -5.24 -15.61
C ASN A 254 8.53 -5.08 -15.36
N VAL A 255 8.91 -4.49 -14.23
CA VAL A 255 10.30 -4.27 -13.84
C VAL A 255 10.78 -5.42 -12.95
N PRO A 256 11.81 -6.19 -13.34
CA PRO A 256 12.42 -7.22 -12.50
C PRO A 256 12.95 -6.61 -11.20
N GLN A 257 12.72 -7.29 -10.06
CA GLN A 257 13.04 -6.71 -8.76
C GLN A 257 13.66 -7.71 -7.77
N VAL A 258 14.48 -7.19 -6.84
CA VAL A 258 14.84 -7.87 -5.60
C VAL A 258 14.13 -7.16 -4.45
N VAL A 259 13.43 -7.93 -3.62
CA VAL A 259 12.70 -7.39 -2.47
C VAL A 259 13.58 -7.43 -1.23
N CYS A 260 13.78 -6.26 -0.63
CA CYS A 260 14.62 -6.05 0.54
C CYS A 260 13.77 -5.72 1.77
N TYR A 261 14.01 -6.41 2.87
CA TYR A 261 13.27 -6.11 4.12
C TYR A 261 14.15 -6.29 5.36
N ARG A 262 14.21 -5.24 6.17
CA ARG A 262 14.88 -5.28 7.48
C ARG A 262 14.08 -4.47 8.50
N ALA A 263 13.49 -5.18 9.45
CA ALA A 263 12.75 -4.58 10.57
C ALA A 263 13.59 -4.58 11.85
N ASN A 264 13.08 -3.89 12.88
CA ASN A 264 13.68 -3.95 14.22
C ASN A 264 13.63 -5.40 14.75
N PRO A 265 14.71 -5.96 15.31
CA PRO A 265 14.74 -7.31 15.86
C PRO A 265 13.61 -7.61 16.85
N ILE A 266 13.28 -6.65 17.71
CA ILE A 266 12.16 -6.78 18.68
C ILE A 266 10.82 -6.92 17.95
N SER A 267 10.60 -6.08 16.93
CA SER A 267 9.37 -6.14 16.12
C SER A 267 9.26 -7.47 15.36
N VAL A 268 10.38 -8.02 14.90
CA VAL A 268 10.44 -9.33 14.23
C VAL A 268 10.12 -10.45 15.20
N ALA A 269 10.69 -10.44 16.42
CA ALA A 269 10.41 -11.43 17.43
C ALA A 269 8.92 -11.46 17.80
N ILE A 270 8.30 -10.28 17.98
CA ILE A 270 6.86 -10.14 18.23
C ILE A 270 6.05 -10.61 17.01
N ALA A 271 6.45 -10.22 15.79
CA ALA A 271 5.75 -10.62 14.58
C ALA A 271 5.77 -12.13 14.38
N ARG A 272 6.90 -12.82 14.63
CA ARG A 272 7.00 -14.28 14.56
C ARG A 272 6.02 -15.01 15.49
N GLN A 273 5.69 -14.43 16.64
CA GLN A 273 4.70 -15.00 17.56
C GLN A 273 3.26 -14.72 17.15
N LEU A 274 3.00 -13.58 16.47
CA LEU A 274 1.65 -13.11 16.14
C LEU A 274 1.21 -13.49 14.73
N VAL A 275 2.17 -13.62 13.81
CA VAL A 275 1.93 -13.94 12.41
C VAL A 275 1.79 -15.46 12.25
N SER A 276 0.77 -15.88 11.52
CA SER A 276 0.54 -17.29 11.22
C SER A 276 1.78 -17.91 10.55
N SER A 277 2.18 -19.10 10.99
CA SER A 277 3.25 -19.91 10.35
C SER A 277 2.95 -20.26 8.87
N ARG A 278 1.75 -19.93 8.40
CA ARG A 278 1.32 -20.14 7.01
C ARG A 278 1.75 -19.02 6.05
N ILE A 279 2.25 -17.87 6.56
CA ILE A 279 2.74 -16.81 5.69
C ILE A 279 4.15 -17.16 5.24
N LYS A 280 4.26 -17.52 3.97
CA LYS A 280 5.52 -17.91 3.32
C LYS A 280 6.26 -16.70 2.74
N TYR A 281 5.55 -15.66 2.35
CA TYR A 281 6.05 -14.53 1.56
C TYR A 281 5.68 -13.19 2.21
N ILE A 282 6.48 -12.15 1.93
CA ILE A 282 6.24 -10.79 2.43
C ILE A 282 5.90 -9.78 1.33
N SER A 283 6.26 -10.06 0.07
CA SER A 283 5.89 -9.24 -1.08
C SER A 283 4.48 -9.59 -1.56
N LEU A 284 3.74 -8.59 -2.00
CA LEU A 284 2.42 -8.82 -2.59
C LEU A 284 2.49 -9.68 -3.86
N VAL A 285 3.58 -9.60 -4.62
CA VAL A 285 3.81 -10.42 -5.81
C VAL A 285 3.79 -11.91 -5.47
N ASN A 286 4.66 -12.33 -4.57
CA ASN A 286 4.75 -13.73 -4.17
C ASN A 286 3.51 -14.21 -3.40
N LEU A 287 2.90 -13.34 -2.59
CA LEU A 287 1.67 -13.64 -1.87
C LEU A 287 0.48 -13.91 -2.80
N ILE A 288 0.31 -13.08 -3.84
CA ILE A 288 -0.81 -13.22 -4.79
C ILE A 288 -0.63 -14.46 -5.67
N LEU A 289 0.62 -14.74 -6.07
CA LEU A 289 0.96 -15.92 -6.88
C LEU A 289 1.04 -17.23 -6.06
N ASP A 290 1.13 -17.14 -4.72
CA ASP A 290 1.52 -18.23 -3.80
C ASP A 290 2.80 -18.97 -4.28
N ALA A 291 3.74 -18.23 -4.86
CA ALA A 291 4.97 -18.74 -5.46
C ALA A 291 6.14 -17.78 -5.29
N PRO A 292 7.40 -18.27 -5.17
CA PRO A 292 8.60 -17.43 -5.02
C PRO A 292 9.07 -16.88 -6.38
N LEU A 293 8.28 -16.01 -7.00
CA LEU A 293 8.63 -15.41 -8.29
C LEU A 293 9.79 -14.42 -8.18
N VAL A 294 9.73 -13.53 -7.18
CA VAL A 294 10.77 -12.54 -6.91
C VAL A 294 11.52 -12.91 -5.63
N THR A 295 12.84 -12.70 -5.61
CA THR A 295 13.64 -13.00 -4.43
C THR A 295 13.34 -12.01 -3.30
N GLU A 296 13.08 -12.54 -2.10
CA GLU A 296 12.86 -11.78 -0.87
C GLU A 296 14.04 -11.95 0.08
N LEU A 297 14.84 -10.92 0.24
CA LEU A 297 15.95 -10.89 1.19
C LEU A 297 15.49 -10.28 2.51
N ILE A 298 15.36 -11.13 3.54
CA ILE A 298 14.73 -10.75 4.81
C ILE A 298 15.78 -10.81 5.94
N GLN A 299 15.92 -9.75 6.73
CA GLN A 299 16.78 -9.67 7.93
C GLN A 299 18.24 -9.99 7.63
N GLN A 300 18.76 -11.14 8.09
CA GLN A 300 20.15 -11.57 7.90
C GLN A 300 20.45 -11.95 6.44
N ASP A 301 19.44 -12.43 5.71
CA ASP A 301 19.56 -12.73 4.29
C ASP A 301 19.80 -11.47 3.46
N LEU A 302 19.36 -10.31 3.95
CA LEU A 302 19.66 -9.02 3.35
C LEU A 302 21.10 -8.60 3.75
N ASN A 303 22.08 -9.13 3.05
CA ASN A 303 23.50 -8.76 3.13
C ASN A 303 24.04 -8.43 1.75
N PHE A 304 25.25 -7.87 1.67
CA PHE A 304 25.82 -7.40 0.42
C PHE A 304 26.00 -8.51 -0.60
N ASP A 305 26.57 -9.64 -0.20
CA ASP A 305 26.93 -10.72 -1.13
C ASP A 305 25.68 -11.34 -1.76
N ARG A 306 24.64 -11.62 -0.96
CA ARG A 306 23.37 -12.12 -1.46
C ARG A 306 22.63 -11.10 -2.31
N LEU A 307 22.59 -9.83 -1.89
CA LEU A 307 21.91 -8.80 -2.65
C LEU A 307 22.61 -8.56 -3.98
N ASN A 308 23.94 -8.58 -4.02
CA ASN A 308 24.73 -8.45 -5.23
C ASN A 308 24.52 -9.63 -6.19
N HIS A 309 24.46 -10.85 -5.66
CA HIS A 309 24.14 -12.05 -6.45
C HIS A 309 22.74 -11.97 -7.08
N GLU A 310 21.73 -11.65 -6.29
CA GLU A 310 20.34 -11.54 -6.78
C GLU A 310 20.16 -10.34 -7.73
N PHE A 311 20.91 -9.27 -7.53
CA PHE A 311 20.95 -8.13 -8.45
C PHE A 311 21.50 -8.56 -9.83
N ALA A 312 22.55 -9.35 -9.88
CA ALA A 312 23.08 -9.91 -11.13
C ALA A 312 22.02 -10.78 -11.84
N LEU A 313 21.26 -11.60 -11.11
CA LEU A 313 20.20 -12.43 -11.69
C LEU A 313 19.06 -11.62 -12.34
N ILE A 314 18.75 -10.45 -11.82
CA ILE A 314 17.71 -9.59 -12.42
C ILE A 314 18.22 -8.62 -13.49
N THR A 315 19.54 -8.48 -13.63
CA THR A 315 20.15 -7.57 -14.61
C THR A 315 20.80 -8.29 -15.77
N ILE A 316 21.51 -9.40 -15.53
CA ILE A 316 22.36 -10.08 -16.52
C ILE A 316 21.72 -11.41 -17.02
N ASP A 317 21.00 -12.14 -16.14
CA ASP A 317 20.42 -13.44 -16.49
C ASP A 317 19.13 -13.28 -17.29
N ALA A 318 19.22 -13.53 -18.60
CA ALA A 318 18.09 -13.40 -19.53
C ALA A 318 16.96 -14.39 -19.22
N ASP A 319 17.28 -15.62 -18.82
CA ASP A 319 16.29 -16.67 -18.53
C ASP A 319 15.50 -16.31 -17.26
N ASN A 320 16.19 -15.84 -16.23
CA ASN A 320 15.53 -15.37 -15.01
C ASN A 320 14.65 -14.13 -15.26
N ARG A 321 15.09 -13.19 -16.07
CA ARG A 321 14.28 -12.01 -16.48
C ARG A 321 13.03 -12.44 -17.25
N GLN A 322 13.15 -13.41 -18.16
CA GLN A 322 12.01 -13.96 -18.89
C GLN A 322 11.03 -14.68 -17.96
N ARG A 323 11.53 -15.48 -17.01
CA ARG A 323 10.72 -16.16 -15.98
C ARG A 323 9.93 -15.14 -15.14
N ILE A 324 10.56 -14.06 -14.72
CA ILE A 324 9.90 -12.97 -13.97
C ILE A 324 8.81 -12.31 -14.81
N ALA A 325 9.08 -11.98 -16.07
CA ALA A 325 8.09 -11.35 -16.96
C ALA A 325 6.86 -12.25 -17.20
N GLN A 326 7.06 -13.56 -17.38
CA GLN A 326 5.96 -14.52 -17.47
C GLN A 326 5.14 -14.59 -16.18
N GLY A 327 5.81 -14.62 -15.02
CA GLY A 327 5.14 -14.59 -13.73
C GLY A 327 4.36 -13.28 -13.49
N TYR A 328 4.85 -12.14 -13.95
CA TYR A 328 4.10 -10.88 -13.90
C TYR A 328 2.87 -10.91 -14.81
N SER A 329 2.95 -11.55 -15.98
CA SER A 329 1.78 -11.75 -16.83
C SER A 329 0.71 -12.60 -16.14
N GLN A 330 1.10 -13.66 -15.42
CA GLN A 330 0.21 -14.47 -14.61
C GLN A 330 -0.39 -13.64 -13.45
N LEU A 331 0.42 -12.82 -12.78
CA LEU A 331 -0.04 -11.91 -11.73
C LEU A 331 -1.12 -10.96 -12.23
N TYR A 332 -0.95 -10.37 -13.43
CA TYR A 332 -1.97 -9.54 -14.06
C TYR A 332 -3.27 -10.31 -14.30
N SER A 333 -3.19 -11.54 -14.79
CA SER A 333 -4.37 -12.39 -15.02
C SER A 333 -5.15 -12.67 -13.73
N ILE A 334 -4.45 -12.87 -12.61
CA ILE A 334 -5.06 -13.10 -11.29
C ILE A 334 -5.70 -11.83 -10.72
N LEU A 335 -5.06 -10.68 -10.88
CA LEU A 335 -5.58 -9.40 -10.40
C LEU A 335 -6.77 -8.90 -11.22
N GLY A 336 -6.85 -9.26 -12.49
CA GLY A 336 -7.90 -8.82 -13.41
C GLY A 336 -7.66 -7.41 -13.96
N ASN A 337 -8.75 -6.71 -14.25
CA ASN A 337 -8.73 -5.39 -14.87
C ASN A 337 -8.79 -4.26 -13.84
N ALA A 338 -8.45 -3.04 -14.27
CA ALA A 338 -8.75 -1.81 -13.54
C ALA A 338 -10.29 -1.67 -13.37
N GLY A 339 -10.70 -0.93 -12.32
CA GLY A 339 -12.11 -0.72 -11.98
C GLY A 339 -12.40 -0.84 -10.48
N ALA A 340 -11.39 -1.07 -9.65
CA ALA A 340 -11.53 -1.21 -8.20
C ALA A 340 -12.29 -0.03 -7.56
N SER A 341 -12.00 1.19 -8.02
CA SER A 341 -12.68 2.40 -7.53
C SER A 341 -14.17 2.44 -7.89
N ASP A 342 -14.53 2.01 -9.10
CA ASP A 342 -15.93 1.99 -9.56
C ASP A 342 -16.71 0.85 -8.90
N HIS A 343 -16.12 -0.34 -8.75
CA HIS A 343 -16.74 -1.45 -8.00
C HIS A 343 -16.93 -1.11 -6.52
N THR A 344 -15.97 -0.39 -5.92
CA THR A 344 -16.12 0.10 -4.54
C THR A 344 -17.27 1.11 -4.43
N ALA A 345 -17.39 2.03 -5.40
CA ALA A 345 -18.50 2.99 -5.43
C ALA A 345 -19.85 2.30 -5.58
N ASP A 346 -19.95 1.27 -6.44
CA ASP A 346 -21.15 0.44 -6.59
C ASP A 346 -21.52 -0.27 -5.29
N ALA A 347 -20.55 -0.86 -4.61
CA ALA A 347 -20.76 -1.53 -3.33
C ALA A 347 -21.26 -0.55 -2.25
N ILE A 348 -20.72 0.67 -2.20
CA ILE A 348 -21.15 1.72 -1.28
C ILE A 348 -22.61 2.11 -1.56
N ILE A 349 -22.93 2.47 -2.81
CA ILE A 349 -24.27 2.90 -3.21
C ILE A 349 -25.30 1.78 -2.98
N SER A 350 -24.96 0.54 -3.33
CA SER A 350 -25.82 -0.62 -3.09
C SER A 350 -26.09 -0.82 -1.60
N THR A 351 -25.07 -0.68 -0.75
CA THR A 351 -25.22 -0.81 0.70
C THR A 351 -26.13 0.27 1.29
N ILE A 352 -26.05 1.52 0.80
CA ILE A 352 -26.93 2.61 1.23
C ILE A 352 -28.38 2.31 0.83
N LYS A 353 -28.62 1.86 -0.39
CA LYS A 353 -29.97 1.62 -0.93
C LYS A 353 -30.69 0.41 -0.31
N GLN A 354 -29.96 -0.62 0.13
CA GLN A 354 -30.57 -1.86 0.66
C GLN A 354 -31.37 -1.66 1.96
N ASN A 355 -31.08 -0.64 2.77
CA ASN A 355 -31.87 -0.26 3.93
C ASN A 355 -31.59 1.23 4.23
N PRO A 356 -32.35 2.17 3.65
CA PRO A 356 -32.13 3.59 3.91
C PRO A 356 -32.28 3.89 5.40
N ILE A 357 -31.37 4.69 5.94
CA ILE A 357 -31.46 5.18 7.33
C ILE A 357 -32.69 6.08 7.41
N GLN A 358 -33.68 5.69 8.20
CA GLN A 358 -34.78 6.61 8.52
C GLN A 358 -34.21 7.70 9.43
N HIS A 359 -33.96 8.86 8.89
CA HIS A 359 -33.62 10.07 9.65
C HIS A 359 -34.90 10.56 10.36
N ASN A 360 -35.15 10.06 11.58
CA ASN A 360 -36.15 10.62 12.49
C ASN A 360 -35.62 11.86 13.19
#